data_ac837111ba103d561b2845e76b2594f6
#
_entry.id   ac837111ba103d561b2845e76b2594f6
#
_cell.length_a   1.000
_cell.length_b   1.000
_cell.length_c   1.000
_cell.angle_alpha   90.00
_cell.angle_beta   90.00
_cell.angle_gamma   90.00
#
_symmetry.space_group_name_H-M   'P 1'
#
loop_
_entity.id
_entity.type
_entity.pdbx_description
1 polymer ?
#
loop_
_entity_poly.entity_id
_entity_poly.type
_entity_poly.pdbx_seq_one_letter_code
_entity_poly.pdbx_strand_id
1 'polypeptide(L)'
;SALVQRECLVETDLGLRITDEYVTSVSERMSLYKELNAIHSDEELSKFSAKLVDIFGEIPPETQELLKVVKLKRIALRWHIEKIVLKNGNLIGYFAGNNNSPFFQTEDFSKVLAFLQKFHPKVEMKENNHKLQLIIKSVMNVSSAISWLEKIV
;
A
#
# COMPACT_ATOMS: atom_id res chain seq x y z
N SER A 1 -13.29 -21.12 -12.17
CA SER A 1 -12.32 -20.07 -12.34
C SER A 1 -11.40 -20.01 -11.13
N ALA A 2 -10.13 -20.11 -11.38
CA ALA A 2 -9.16 -19.94 -10.34
C ALA A 2 -9.29 -18.54 -9.77
N LEU A 3 -9.49 -18.44 -8.46
CA LEU A 3 -9.35 -17.18 -7.75
C LEU A 3 -7.86 -16.81 -7.78
N VAL A 4 -7.49 -16.02 -8.76
CA VAL A 4 -6.16 -15.44 -8.78
C VAL A 4 -6.16 -14.37 -7.72
N GLN A 5 -5.46 -14.63 -6.60
CA GLN A 5 -5.20 -13.58 -5.63
C GLN A 5 -4.31 -12.54 -6.30
N ARG A 6 -4.86 -11.35 -6.47
CA ARG A 6 -4.08 -10.23 -6.92
C ARG A 6 -3.18 -9.77 -5.79
N GLU A 7 -1.97 -9.43 -6.14
CA GLU A 7 -1.02 -8.83 -5.21
C GLU A 7 -0.68 -7.44 -5.67
N CYS A 8 -0.48 -6.54 -4.72
CA CYS A 8 0.06 -5.22 -4.96
C CYS A 8 1.50 -5.19 -4.47
N LEU A 9 2.40 -4.79 -5.34
CA LEU A 9 3.80 -4.57 -4.95
C LEU A 9 3.94 -3.15 -4.41
N VAL A 10 4.68 -2.99 -3.33
CA VAL A 10 5.03 -1.67 -2.80
C VAL A 10 6.54 -1.53 -2.79
N GLU A 11 7.03 -0.53 -3.53
CA GLU A 11 8.44 -0.12 -3.52
C GLU A 11 8.54 1.22 -2.82
N THR A 12 9.51 1.35 -1.92
CA THR A 12 9.68 2.59 -1.17
C THR A 12 11.14 2.82 -0.77
N ASP A 13 11.50 4.08 -0.62
CA ASP A 13 12.77 4.51 -0.03
C ASP A 13 12.63 4.82 1.47
N LEU A 14 11.45 4.60 2.05
CA LEU A 14 11.25 4.75 3.49
C LEU A 14 11.92 3.58 4.23
N GLY A 15 12.47 3.85 5.40
CA GLY A 15 13.14 2.84 6.20
C GLY A 15 12.18 1.93 6.97
N LEU A 16 11.28 1.27 6.26
CA LEU A 16 10.27 0.39 6.86
C LEU A 16 10.89 -0.93 7.24
N ARG A 17 10.92 -1.24 8.53
CA ARG A 17 11.53 -2.47 9.01
C ARG A 17 11.10 -2.82 10.42
N ILE A 18 11.31 -4.08 10.78
CA ILE A 18 11.33 -4.52 12.17
C ILE A 18 12.74 -4.19 12.67
N THR A 19 12.86 -3.23 13.58
CA THR A 19 14.17 -2.75 14.01
C THR A 19 14.92 -3.80 14.83
N ASP A 20 16.27 -3.77 14.74
CA ASP A 20 17.13 -4.70 15.48
C ASP A 20 16.98 -4.55 16.98
N GLU A 21 16.72 -3.33 17.46
CA GLU A 21 16.52 -3.04 18.89
C GLU A 21 15.21 -3.61 19.39
N TYR A 22 14.20 -3.65 18.53
CA TYR A 22 12.88 -4.16 18.90
C TYR A 22 12.85 -5.69 18.95
N VAL A 23 13.40 -6.33 17.93
CA VAL A 23 13.53 -7.79 17.85
C VAL A 23 14.98 -8.12 17.56
N THR A 24 15.72 -8.47 18.60
CA THR A 24 17.18 -8.64 18.50
C THR A 24 17.64 -9.87 17.73
N SER A 25 16.82 -10.93 17.75
CA SER A 25 17.13 -12.18 17.05
C SER A 25 16.87 -12.06 15.54
N VAL A 26 17.88 -12.31 14.73
CA VAL A 26 17.75 -12.32 13.26
C VAL A 26 16.73 -13.36 12.82
N SER A 27 16.78 -14.56 13.39
CA SER A 27 15.84 -15.63 13.01
C SER A 27 14.40 -15.28 13.38
N GLU A 28 14.18 -14.64 14.52
CA GLU A 28 12.86 -14.17 14.89
C GLU A 28 12.35 -13.08 13.93
N ARG A 29 13.22 -12.11 13.57
CA ARG A 29 12.82 -11.08 12.60
C ARG A 29 12.43 -11.70 11.26
N MET A 30 13.19 -12.65 10.76
CA MET A 30 12.89 -13.34 9.49
C MET A 30 11.54 -14.07 9.55
N SER A 31 11.27 -14.75 10.67
CA SER A 31 9.98 -15.41 10.88
C SER A 31 8.83 -14.42 10.91
N LEU A 32 9.03 -13.27 11.56
CA LEU A 32 8.00 -12.23 11.62
C LEU A 32 7.74 -11.58 10.26
N TYR A 33 8.78 -11.34 9.46
CA TYR A 33 8.59 -10.85 8.10
C TYR A 33 7.79 -11.83 7.25
N LYS A 34 8.10 -13.11 7.38
CA LYS A 34 7.39 -14.17 6.65
C LYS A 34 5.92 -14.21 7.06
N GLU A 35 5.65 -14.14 8.36
CA GLU A 35 4.30 -14.10 8.90
C GLU A 35 3.54 -12.87 8.40
N LEU A 36 4.17 -11.70 8.45
CA LEU A 36 3.58 -10.44 7.98
C LEU A 36 3.21 -10.52 6.49
N ASN A 37 4.09 -11.07 5.67
CA ASN A 37 3.85 -11.21 4.24
C ASN A 37 2.67 -12.13 3.91
N ALA A 38 2.27 -12.99 4.83
CA ALA A 38 1.12 -13.89 4.66
C ALA A 38 -0.19 -13.26 5.14
N ILE A 39 -0.17 -12.07 5.70
CA ILE A 39 -1.36 -11.39 6.23
C ILE A 39 -2.10 -10.69 5.10
N HIS A 40 -3.41 -10.97 4.99
CA HIS A 40 -4.27 -10.40 3.96
C HIS A 40 -5.55 -9.76 4.51
N SER A 41 -5.71 -9.64 5.83
CA SER A 41 -6.90 -9.05 6.43
C SER A 41 -6.55 -8.14 7.60
N ASP A 42 -7.46 -7.21 7.91
CA ASP A 42 -7.30 -6.32 9.07
C ASP A 42 -7.34 -7.09 10.38
N GLU A 43 -8.15 -8.15 10.44
CA GLU A 43 -8.25 -8.98 11.63
C GLU A 43 -6.94 -9.70 11.92
N GLU A 44 -6.34 -10.31 10.90
CA GLU A 44 -5.03 -10.96 11.03
C GLU A 44 -3.95 -9.95 11.42
N LEU A 45 -3.99 -8.76 10.83
CA LEU A 45 -3.02 -7.70 11.14
C LEU A 45 -3.16 -7.23 12.60
N SER A 46 -4.38 -7.08 13.08
CA SER A 46 -4.64 -6.74 14.49
C SER A 46 -4.07 -7.78 15.45
N LYS A 47 -4.25 -9.05 15.15
CA LYS A 47 -3.71 -10.14 15.94
C LYS A 47 -2.20 -10.15 15.95
N PHE A 48 -1.60 -9.90 14.79
CA PHE A 48 -0.14 -9.80 14.66
C PHE A 48 0.42 -8.64 15.49
N SER A 49 -0.20 -7.47 15.39
CA SER A 49 0.18 -6.29 16.19
C SER A 49 0.09 -6.57 17.68
N ALA A 50 -1.00 -7.20 18.12
CA ALA A 50 -1.20 -7.54 19.53
C ALA A 50 -0.12 -8.52 20.00
N LYS A 51 0.24 -9.49 19.19
CA LYS A 51 1.32 -10.43 19.50
C LYS A 51 2.66 -9.73 19.65
N LEU A 52 2.97 -8.78 18.76
CA LEU A 52 4.21 -8.01 18.85
C LEU A 52 4.29 -7.22 20.14
N VAL A 53 3.21 -6.54 20.50
CA VAL A 53 3.16 -5.77 21.74
C VAL A 53 3.33 -6.68 22.96
N ASP A 54 2.67 -7.83 22.94
CA ASP A 54 2.71 -8.78 24.05
C ASP A 54 4.12 -9.35 24.27
N ILE A 55 4.83 -9.67 23.21
CA ILE A 55 6.16 -10.31 23.29
C ILE A 55 7.28 -9.29 23.40
N PHE A 56 7.22 -8.21 22.61
CA PHE A 56 8.34 -7.28 22.43
C PHE A 56 8.08 -5.88 22.98
N GLY A 57 6.86 -5.57 23.41
CA GLY A 57 6.50 -4.26 23.91
C GLY A 57 6.03 -3.30 22.83
N GLU A 58 6.07 -2.00 23.10
CA GLU A 58 5.60 -0.97 22.21
C GLU A 58 6.28 -1.04 20.84
N ILE A 59 5.47 -1.02 19.80
CA ILE A 59 5.96 -1.14 18.42
C ILE A 59 6.62 0.18 17.99
N PRO A 60 7.88 0.17 17.53
CA PRO A 60 8.56 1.39 17.07
C PRO A 60 7.88 1.99 15.83
N PRO A 61 8.02 3.30 15.59
CA PRO A 61 7.39 3.97 14.45
C PRO A 61 7.70 3.33 13.09
N GLU A 62 8.93 2.93 12.83
CA GLU A 62 9.34 2.30 11.57
C GLU A 62 8.63 0.97 11.36
N THR A 63 8.41 0.24 12.43
CA THR A 63 7.70 -1.04 12.40
C THR A 63 6.20 -0.82 12.27
N GLN A 64 5.64 0.19 12.94
CA GLN A 64 4.23 0.54 12.78
C GLN A 64 3.90 0.87 11.32
N GLU A 65 4.76 1.67 10.67
CA GLU A 65 4.59 2.02 9.26
C GLU A 65 4.72 0.80 8.36
N LEU A 66 5.63 -0.12 8.67
CA LEU A 66 5.73 -1.39 7.96
C LEU A 66 4.42 -2.19 8.02
N LEU A 67 3.81 -2.29 9.19
CA LEU A 67 2.54 -3.01 9.36
C LEU A 67 1.43 -2.38 8.51
N LYS A 68 1.41 -1.07 8.39
CA LYS A 68 0.41 -0.35 7.60
C LYS A 68 0.51 -0.61 6.10
N VAL A 69 1.63 -1.12 5.62
CA VAL A 69 1.76 -1.50 4.20
C VAL A 69 0.74 -2.57 3.82
N VAL A 70 0.38 -3.45 4.75
CA VAL A 70 -0.67 -4.46 4.51
C VAL A 70 -2.00 -3.78 4.14
N LYS A 71 -2.39 -2.76 4.89
CA LYS A 71 -3.62 -2.00 4.60
C LYS A 71 -3.50 -1.22 3.31
N LEU A 72 -2.34 -0.61 3.06
CA LEU A 72 -2.09 0.13 1.82
C LEU A 72 -2.27 -0.76 0.60
N LYS A 73 -1.71 -1.96 0.62
CA LYS A 73 -1.85 -2.94 -0.46
C LYS A 73 -3.31 -3.31 -0.71
N ARG A 74 -4.08 -3.51 0.34
CA ARG A 74 -5.50 -3.86 0.23
C ARG A 74 -6.31 -2.74 -0.40
N ILE A 75 -6.08 -1.51 0.03
CA ILE A 75 -6.76 -0.35 -0.56
C ILE A 75 -6.37 -0.19 -2.03
N ALA A 76 -5.09 -0.36 -2.33
CA ALA A 76 -4.61 -0.29 -3.71
C ALA A 76 -5.32 -1.32 -4.60
N LEU A 77 -5.43 -2.55 -4.14
CA LEU A 77 -6.11 -3.62 -4.90
C LEU A 77 -7.60 -3.32 -5.10
N ARG A 78 -8.25 -2.67 -4.13
CA ARG A 78 -9.64 -2.23 -4.26
C ARG A 78 -9.81 -1.34 -5.51
N TRP A 79 -8.79 -0.53 -5.82
CA TRP A 79 -8.82 0.39 -6.95
C TRP A 79 -8.05 -0.12 -8.16
N HIS A 80 -7.76 -1.42 -8.22
CA HIS A 80 -7.02 -2.06 -9.32
C HIS A 80 -5.61 -1.50 -9.53
N ILE A 81 -4.98 -1.06 -8.46
CA ILE A 81 -3.59 -0.64 -8.46
C ILE A 81 -2.73 -1.86 -8.12
N GLU A 82 -1.89 -2.27 -9.06
CA GLU A 82 -1.04 -3.47 -8.90
C GLU A 82 0.34 -3.17 -8.32
N LYS A 83 0.74 -1.89 -8.32
CA LYS A 83 2.04 -1.47 -7.82
C LYS A 83 1.96 -0.05 -7.31
N ILE A 84 2.56 0.17 -6.14
CA ILE A 84 2.76 1.50 -5.58
C ILE A 84 4.25 1.75 -5.46
N VAL A 85 4.70 2.90 -5.95
CA VAL A 85 6.05 3.41 -5.71
C VAL A 85 5.90 4.62 -4.80
N LEU A 86 6.39 4.50 -3.57
CA LEU A 86 6.36 5.57 -2.57
C LEU A 86 7.80 6.02 -2.33
N LYS A 87 8.28 6.92 -3.16
CA LYS A 87 9.67 7.38 -3.17
C LYS A 87 9.75 8.87 -3.40
N ASN A 88 10.80 9.48 -2.89
CA ASN A 88 11.07 10.91 -3.07
C ASN A 88 9.90 11.81 -2.64
N GLY A 89 9.14 11.35 -1.63
CA GLY A 89 8.00 12.09 -1.11
C GLY A 89 6.78 12.12 -2.02
N ASN A 90 6.69 11.20 -2.99
CA ASN A 90 5.55 11.11 -3.91
C ASN A 90 5.04 9.68 -3.96
N LEU A 91 3.76 9.54 -4.29
CA LEU A 91 3.13 8.24 -4.52
C LEU A 91 2.83 8.10 -6.01
N ILE A 92 3.24 6.98 -6.61
CA ILE A 92 2.82 6.60 -7.95
C ILE A 92 2.12 5.25 -7.85
N GLY A 93 0.84 5.21 -8.25
CA GLY A 93 0.07 3.99 -8.35
C GLY A 93 -0.06 3.57 -9.80
N TYR A 94 0.27 2.32 -10.10
CA TYR A 94 0.17 1.74 -11.45
C TYR A 94 -1.06 0.87 -11.51
N PHE A 95 -2.00 1.23 -12.40
CA PHE A 95 -3.20 0.42 -12.59
C PHE A 95 -2.87 -0.90 -13.27
N ALA A 96 -3.59 -1.96 -12.90
CA ALA A 96 -3.43 -3.28 -13.49
C ALA A 96 -3.88 -3.29 -14.96
N GLY A 97 -3.21 -4.09 -15.75
CA GLY A 97 -3.51 -4.21 -17.17
C GLY A 97 -2.97 -3.05 -17.99
N ASN A 98 -3.38 -3.00 -19.25
CA ASN A 98 -3.07 -1.89 -20.14
C ASN A 98 -4.26 -0.94 -20.23
N ASN A 99 -4.16 0.11 -21.05
CA ASN A 99 -5.19 1.13 -21.20
C ASN A 99 -6.52 0.63 -21.79
N ASN A 100 -6.59 -0.62 -22.22
CA ASN A 100 -7.83 -1.27 -22.69
C ASN A 100 -8.50 -2.15 -21.63
N SER A 101 -7.99 -2.15 -20.40
CA SER A 101 -8.55 -2.95 -19.31
C SER A 101 -10.02 -2.61 -19.06
N PRO A 102 -10.89 -3.61 -18.85
CA PRO A 102 -12.31 -3.37 -18.54
C PRO A 102 -12.55 -2.49 -17.33
N PHE A 103 -11.63 -2.45 -16.38
CA PHE A 103 -11.74 -1.59 -15.20
C PHE A 103 -12.00 -0.12 -15.56
N PHE A 104 -11.38 0.37 -16.65
CA PHE A 104 -11.51 1.77 -17.05
C PHE A 104 -12.90 2.12 -17.59
N GLN A 105 -13.78 1.13 -17.78
CA GLN A 105 -15.17 1.31 -18.16
C GLN A 105 -16.13 1.21 -16.96
N THR A 106 -15.61 0.99 -15.76
CA THR A 106 -16.44 0.77 -14.56
C THR A 106 -16.78 2.07 -13.84
N GLU A 107 -17.83 2.01 -13.03
CA GLU A 107 -18.20 3.09 -12.12
C GLU A 107 -17.09 3.39 -11.11
N ASP A 108 -16.38 2.36 -10.67
CA ASP A 108 -15.25 2.54 -9.75
C ASP A 108 -14.17 3.45 -10.35
N PHE A 109 -13.87 3.28 -11.63
CA PHE A 109 -12.91 4.17 -12.28
C PHE A 109 -13.43 5.60 -12.38
N SER A 110 -14.73 5.78 -12.54
CA SER A 110 -15.35 7.12 -12.49
C SER A 110 -15.10 7.81 -11.16
N LYS A 111 -15.08 7.05 -10.07
CA LYS A 111 -14.74 7.57 -8.74
C LYS A 111 -13.27 8.02 -8.66
N VAL A 112 -12.39 7.30 -9.31
CA VAL A 112 -10.97 7.69 -9.42
C VAL A 112 -10.85 9.00 -10.19
N LEU A 113 -11.59 9.16 -11.30
CA LEU A 113 -11.58 10.39 -12.09
C LEU A 113 -12.14 11.57 -11.29
N ALA A 114 -13.19 11.37 -10.51
CA ALA A 114 -13.74 12.41 -9.64
C ALA A 114 -12.72 12.85 -8.57
N PHE A 115 -12.00 11.90 -8.00
CA PHE A 115 -10.92 12.15 -7.07
C PHE A 115 -9.80 12.98 -7.73
N LEU A 116 -9.40 12.62 -8.93
CA LEU A 116 -8.41 13.36 -9.71
C LEU A 116 -8.84 14.82 -9.91
N GLN A 117 -10.09 15.04 -10.34
CA GLN A 117 -10.61 16.38 -10.58
C GLN A 117 -10.66 17.22 -9.31
N LYS A 118 -11.07 16.61 -8.20
CA LYS A 118 -11.21 17.31 -6.92
C LYS A 118 -9.87 17.81 -6.38
N PHE A 119 -8.80 17.04 -6.56
CA PHE A 119 -7.50 17.31 -5.93
C PHE A 119 -6.41 17.75 -6.89
N HIS A 120 -6.74 17.94 -8.17
CA HIS A 120 -5.78 18.46 -9.15
C HIS A 120 -5.28 19.87 -8.71
N PRO A 121 -4.00 20.23 -8.83
CA PRO A 121 -2.91 19.46 -9.47
C PRO A 121 -2.10 18.58 -8.52
N LYS A 122 -2.48 18.45 -7.24
CA LYS A 122 -1.80 17.54 -6.30
C LYS A 122 -1.89 16.09 -6.77
N VAL A 123 -3.05 15.73 -7.29
CA VAL A 123 -3.28 14.42 -7.90
C VAL A 123 -3.27 14.58 -9.41
N GLU A 124 -2.48 13.77 -10.08
CA GLU A 124 -2.35 13.77 -11.54
C GLU A 124 -2.48 12.35 -12.06
N MET A 125 -2.80 12.23 -13.33
CA MET A 125 -2.86 10.94 -14.02
C MET A 125 -2.00 11.02 -15.26
N LYS A 126 -1.18 10.00 -15.48
CA LYS A 126 -0.30 9.90 -16.66
C LYS A 126 -0.45 8.54 -17.31
N GLU A 127 -0.28 8.51 -18.61
CA GLU A 127 -0.16 7.27 -19.37
C GLU A 127 1.27 7.16 -19.89
N ASN A 128 1.89 6.01 -19.65
CA ASN A 128 3.25 5.73 -20.11
C ASN A 128 3.32 4.26 -20.52
N ASN A 129 3.74 4.00 -21.77
CA ASN A 129 3.81 2.64 -22.32
C ASN A 129 2.49 1.87 -22.17
N HIS A 130 1.37 2.51 -22.47
CA HIS A 130 0.01 1.95 -22.35
C HIS A 130 -0.39 1.57 -20.93
N LYS A 131 0.35 2.04 -19.93
CA LYS A 131 0.04 1.88 -18.49
C LYS A 131 -0.43 3.21 -17.93
N LEU A 132 -1.55 3.15 -17.22
CA LEU A 132 -2.09 4.33 -16.56
C LEU A 132 -1.53 4.43 -15.14
N GLN A 133 -1.12 5.63 -14.75
CA GLN A 133 -0.52 5.92 -13.47
C GLN A 133 -1.29 7.01 -12.76
N LEU A 134 -1.53 6.80 -11.46
CA LEU A 134 -2.07 7.82 -10.56
C LEU A 134 -0.91 8.37 -9.74
N ILE A 135 -0.70 9.70 -9.80
CA ILE A 135 0.41 10.35 -9.10
C ILE A 135 -0.16 11.27 -8.04
N ILE A 136 0.29 11.10 -6.81
CA ILE A 136 -0.06 11.97 -5.68
C ILE A 136 1.24 12.56 -5.13
N LYS A 137 1.34 13.89 -5.19
CA LYS A 137 2.55 14.62 -4.75
C LYS A 137 2.54 14.82 -3.24
N SER A 138 3.73 14.92 -2.66
CA SER A 138 3.92 15.21 -1.23
C SER A 138 3.21 14.19 -0.33
N VAL A 139 3.57 12.92 -0.53
CA VAL A 139 3.14 11.80 0.31
C VAL A 139 4.40 11.25 0.96
N MET A 140 4.59 11.52 2.24
CA MET A 140 5.86 11.33 2.94
C MET A 140 5.96 10.02 3.71
N ASN A 141 4.85 9.33 3.94
CA ASN A 141 4.82 8.09 4.71
C ASN A 141 3.65 7.21 4.32
N VAL A 142 3.61 6.00 4.85
CA VAL A 142 2.56 5.03 4.54
C VAL A 142 1.20 5.50 5.04
N SER A 143 1.15 6.08 6.23
CA SER A 143 -0.10 6.60 6.79
C SER A 143 -0.74 7.66 5.89
N SER A 144 0.07 8.56 5.35
CA SER A 144 -0.38 9.59 4.41
C SER A 144 -0.87 8.96 3.11
N ALA A 145 -0.16 7.95 2.60
CA ALA A 145 -0.57 7.22 1.40
C ALA A 145 -1.96 6.60 1.57
N ILE A 146 -2.20 5.95 2.72
CA ILE A 146 -3.50 5.37 3.05
C ILE A 146 -4.57 6.45 3.09
N SER A 147 -4.32 7.55 3.81
CA SER A 147 -5.28 8.66 3.93
C SER A 147 -5.66 9.22 2.58
N TRP A 148 -4.71 9.37 1.67
CA TRP A 148 -4.98 9.88 0.33
C TRP A 148 -5.82 8.91 -0.50
N LEU A 149 -5.49 7.64 -0.51
CA LEU A 149 -6.26 6.66 -1.29
C LEU A 149 -7.67 6.46 -0.71
N GLU A 150 -7.85 6.63 0.59
CA GLU A 150 -9.18 6.55 1.22
C GLU A 150 -10.10 7.70 0.82
N LYS A 151 -9.58 8.74 0.21
CA LYS A 151 -10.41 9.84 -0.32
C LYS A 151 -11.10 9.50 -1.64
N ILE A 152 -10.75 8.40 -2.26
CA ILE A 152 -11.45 7.90 -3.44
C ILE A 152 -12.76 7.26 -2.96
N VAL A 153 -13.88 7.88 -3.26
CA VAL A 153 -15.20 7.44 -2.79
C VAL A 153 -16.26 7.52 -3.87
#